data_4cdcb9e304470daa3828bd135e228e86
#
_entry.id   4cdcb9e304470daa3828bd135e228e86
#
_cell.length_a   1.000
_cell.length_b   1.000
_cell.length_c   1.000
_cell.angle_alpha   90.00
_cell.angle_beta   90.00
_cell.angle_gamma   90.00
#
_symmetry.space_group_name_H-M   'P 1'
#
loop_
_entity.id
_entity.type
_entity.pdbx_description
1 polymer ?
#
loop_
_entity_poly.entity_id
_entity_poly.type
_entity_poly.pdbx_seq_one_letter_code
_entity_poly.pdbx_strand_id
1 'polypeptide(L)'
;MVYLPTLLFSLGEGAVVPLIPVIAASRGATLASAGLIASALVVGQLCGNIPAGWLVSRVGERYTMVIAGALSLIGVVAGALAPSLVVFTVAVFVVGMSAAAFGLARHAFMTTRVPVEFRARALSLLGGSFRAGMFVGPFLAAALLALFHTENAALWFFVVLLVALILLVLFGPDPEAQAAAADRDAGDVEDTGEAVSGSIPTIERAGVFRTMWRNRGVLGRLGLAAASLSAVRSARQVVLPLWGVSIGLDASSIALVVGVSGAIDFALFYASGQVMDRFGRLWAALPAMVLMGAGFLVLSLTHDASTNVLWFGMIAAVLGVGNGLSSGILLTLGADVAPQSEPAAFLGSWRTLTDAGGAIAPLLFSGIAAISSLAIGAAAMGAIGIIGAVGFLRFIPRFVPRRTLP
;
A
#
# COMPACT_ATOMS: atom_id res chain seq x y z
N MET A 1 -8.60 -0.78 19.88
CA MET A 1 -7.47 0.16 19.96
C MET A 1 -6.75 0.38 18.63
N VAL A 2 -6.49 -0.62 17.77
CA VAL A 2 -5.70 -0.46 16.53
C VAL A 2 -6.57 -0.19 15.28
N TYR A 3 -7.81 -0.70 15.22
CA TYR A 3 -8.68 -0.56 14.04
C TYR A 3 -9.09 0.88 13.73
N LEU A 4 -9.53 1.65 14.74
CA LEU A 4 -9.93 3.03 14.55
C LEU A 4 -8.76 3.95 14.19
N PRO A 5 -7.58 3.89 14.83
CA PRO A 5 -6.39 4.58 14.36
C PRO A 5 -5.99 4.21 12.93
N THR A 6 -6.12 2.93 12.55
CA THR A 6 -5.87 2.49 11.17
C THR A 6 -6.85 3.12 10.18
N LEU A 7 -8.13 3.15 10.54
CA LEU A 7 -9.17 3.79 9.71
C LEU A 7 -8.91 5.29 9.56
N LEU A 8 -8.60 6.01 10.66
CA LEU A 8 -8.30 7.45 10.63
C LEU A 8 -7.08 7.76 9.75
N PHE A 9 -5.99 7.00 9.94
CA PHE A 9 -4.77 7.18 9.14
C PHE A 9 -5.05 6.95 7.65
N SER A 10 -5.66 5.82 7.31
CA SER A 10 -5.94 5.46 5.92
C SER A 10 -7.00 6.36 5.25
N LEU A 11 -7.91 6.91 6.02
CA LEU A 11 -8.90 7.88 5.54
C LEU A 11 -8.21 9.18 5.09
N GLY A 12 -7.29 9.70 5.92
CA GLY A 12 -6.50 10.89 5.60
C GLY A 12 -5.52 10.64 4.45
N GLU A 13 -4.81 9.50 4.47
CA GLU A 13 -3.92 9.09 3.38
C GLU A 13 -4.70 8.95 2.06
N GLY A 14 -5.86 8.28 2.07
CA GLY A 14 -6.73 8.13 0.91
C GLY A 14 -7.27 9.46 0.38
N ALA A 15 -7.52 10.43 1.25
CA ALA A 15 -7.95 11.77 0.85
C ALA A 15 -6.80 12.57 0.18
N VAL A 16 -5.58 12.44 0.68
CA VAL A 16 -4.44 13.27 0.25
C VAL A 16 -3.69 12.67 -0.94
N VAL A 17 -3.47 11.35 -0.97
CA VAL A 17 -2.62 10.70 -2.00
C VAL A 17 -3.04 11.05 -3.43
N PRO A 18 -4.33 11.00 -3.82
CA PRO A 18 -4.74 11.37 -5.18
C PRO A 18 -4.52 12.85 -5.51
N LEU A 19 -4.44 13.71 -4.48
CA LEU A 19 -4.28 15.14 -4.65
C LEU A 19 -2.83 15.61 -4.67
N ILE A 20 -1.86 14.77 -4.30
CA ILE A 20 -0.44 15.14 -4.30
C ILE A 20 0.02 15.71 -5.65
N PRO A 21 -0.24 15.05 -6.81
CA PRO A 21 0.14 15.61 -8.11
C PRO A 21 -0.64 16.88 -8.46
N VAL A 22 -1.91 16.97 -8.04
CA VAL A 22 -2.77 18.14 -8.27
C VAL A 22 -2.24 19.34 -7.51
N ILE A 23 -1.95 19.18 -6.22
CA ILE A 23 -1.37 20.22 -5.36
C ILE A 23 0.02 20.65 -5.87
N ALA A 24 0.83 19.71 -6.36
CA ALA A 24 2.11 20.03 -6.96
C ALA A 24 1.94 20.88 -8.23
N ALA A 25 0.99 20.50 -9.11
CA ALA A 25 0.70 21.22 -10.35
C ALA A 25 0.14 22.63 -10.08
N SER A 26 -0.78 22.79 -9.13
CA SER A 26 -1.32 24.13 -8.74
C SER A 26 -0.24 25.06 -8.16
N ARG A 27 0.86 24.48 -7.64
CA ARG A 27 2.05 25.23 -7.17
C ARG A 27 3.12 25.44 -8.24
N GLY A 28 2.80 25.19 -9.52
CA GLY A 28 3.68 25.41 -10.65
C GLY A 28 4.61 24.26 -11.02
N ALA A 29 4.38 23.04 -10.48
CA ALA A 29 5.13 21.86 -10.91
C ALA A 29 4.73 21.49 -12.36
N THR A 30 5.72 21.09 -13.16
CA THR A 30 5.43 20.39 -14.43
C THR A 30 4.83 19.02 -14.15
N LEU A 31 4.13 18.42 -15.11
CA LEU A 31 3.55 17.06 -14.97
C LEU A 31 4.60 16.03 -14.54
N ALA A 32 5.82 16.13 -15.09
CA ALA A 32 6.92 15.24 -14.73
C ALA A 32 7.36 15.43 -13.27
N SER A 33 7.55 16.69 -12.82
CA SER A 33 7.93 16.97 -11.44
C SER A 33 6.81 16.64 -10.46
N ALA A 34 5.54 16.83 -10.82
CA ALA A 34 4.39 16.43 -10.02
C ALA A 34 4.34 14.90 -9.82
N GLY A 35 4.65 14.12 -10.87
CA GLY A 35 4.80 12.67 -10.78
C GLY A 35 5.95 12.23 -9.89
N LEU A 36 7.11 12.89 -9.98
CA LEU A 36 8.25 12.62 -9.09
C LEU A 36 7.90 12.94 -7.62
N ILE A 37 7.21 14.06 -7.37
CA ILE A 37 6.74 14.44 -6.03
C ILE A 37 5.79 13.38 -5.47
N ALA A 38 4.83 12.90 -6.28
CA ALA A 38 3.93 11.83 -5.85
C ALA A 38 4.69 10.51 -5.59
N SER A 39 5.71 10.22 -6.38
CA SER A 39 6.57 9.04 -6.18
C SER A 39 7.39 9.11 -4.89
N ALA A 40 7.68 10.31 -4.37
CA ALA A 40 8.40 10.50 -3.11
C ALA A 40 7.68 9.83 -1.92
N LEU A 41 6.34 9.69 -1.96
CA LEU A 41 5.57 8.95 -0.97
C LEU A 41 6.02 7.48 -0.91
N VAL A 42 6.07 6.81 -2.05
CA VAL A 42 6.42 5.38 -2.14
C VAL A 42 7.90 5.16 -1.81
N VAL A 43 8.77 6.06 -2.24
CA VAL A 43 10.20 6.05 -1.85
C VAL A 43 10.34 6.23 -0.35
N GLY A 44 9.57 7.14 0.25
CA GLY A 44 9.52 7.34 1.70
C GLY A 44 9.07 6.05 2.43
N GLN A 45 8.02 5.39 1.93
CA GLN A 45 7.56 4.10 2.49
C GLN A 45 8.66 3.04 2.43
N LEU A 46 9.37 2.91 1.30
CA LEU A 46 10.46 1.96 1.15
C LEU A 46 11.61 2.25 2.13
N CYS A 47 12.05 3.51 2.20
CA CYS A 47 13.11 3.94 3.12
C CYS A 47 12.69 3.80 4.59
N GLY A 48 11.41 3.99 4.88
CA GLY A 48 10.85 3.91 6.23
C GLY A 48 10.79 2.51 6.82
N ASN A 49 10.78 1.45 6.01
CA ASN A 49 10.62 0.07 6.48
C ASN A 49 11.72 -0.36 7.47
N ILE A 50 12.98 0.01 7.22
CA ILE A 50 14.12 -0.38 8.09
C ILE A 50 14.09 0.41 9.40
N PRO A 51 14.02 1.75 9.42
CA PRO A 51 13.87 2.52 10.65
C PRO A 51 12.64 2.13 11.47
N ALA A 52 11.53 1.79 10.80
CA ALA A 52 10.31 1.35 11.46
C ALA A 52 10.51 0.07 12.28
N GLY A 53 11.20 -0.93 11.70
CA GLY A 53 11.52 -2.18 12.42
C GLY A 53 12.38 -1.94 13.66
N TRP A 54 13.39 -1.07 13.55
CA TRP A 54 14.23 -0.68 14.68
C TRP A 54 13.41 0.09 15.74
N LEU A 55 12.54 1.00 15.32
CA LEU A 55 11.71 1.79 16.24
C LEU A 55 10.75 0.89 17.02
N VAL A 56 10.02 -0.03 16.34
CA VAL A 56 9.13 -1.00 16.99
C VAL A 56 9.88 -1.85 18.03
N SER A 57 11.10 -2.30 17.71
CA SER A 57 11.89 -3.12 18.63
C SER A 57 12.43 -2.34 19.84
N ARG A 58 12.57 -1.01 19.76
CA ARG A 58 13.12 -0.17 20.83
C ARG A 58 12.07 0.42 21.75
N VAL A 59 10.98 0.94 21.18
CA VAL A 59 9.97 1.68 21.94
C VAL A 59 8.60 0.99 21.98
N GLY A 60 8.48 -0.17 21.31
CA GLY A 60 7.24 -0.92 21.22
C GLY A 60 6.26 -0.39 20.20
N GLU A 61 5.18 -1.14 19.98
CA GLU A 61 4.22 -0.89 18.92
C GLU A 61 3.39 0.40 19.13
N ARG A 62 2.96 0.63 20.37
CA ARG A 62 2.12 1.78 20.73
C ARG A 62 2.84 3.10 20.49
N TYR A 63 4.04 3.25 21.07
CA TYR A 63 4.82 4.48 20.91
C TYR A 63 5.30 4.67 19.47
N THR A 64 5.58 3.60 18.73
CA THR A 64 5.88 3.71 17.30
C THR A 64 4.69 4.25 16.51
N MET A 65 3.45 3.84 16.79
CA MET A 65 2.26 4.42 16.17
C MET A 65 2.10 5.92 16.49
N VAL A 66 2.38 6.34 17.72
CA VAL A 66 2.35 7.76 18.12
C VAL A 66 3.42 8.57 17.39
N ILE A 67 4.66 8.08 17.38
CA ILE A 67 5.79 8.75 16.69
C ILE A 67 5.49 8.85 15.19
N ALA A 68 5.02 7.78 14.57
CA ALA A 68 4.64 7.78 13.16
C ALA A 68 3.49 8.76 12.87
N GLY A 69 2.47 8.81 13.75
CA GLY A 69 1.40 9.80 13.66
C GLY A 69 1.93 11.24 13.78
N ALA A 70 2.82 11.50 14.74
CA ALA A 70 3.43 12.82 14.94
C ALA A 70 4.33 13.24 13.75
N LEU A 71 5.13 12.33 13.22
CA LEU A 71 5.94 12.59 12.02
C LEU A 71 5.06 12.83 10.79
N SER A 72 3.98 12.06 10.62
CA SER A 72 2.98 12.34 9.57
C SER A 72 2.35 13.70 9.75
N LEU A 73 1.98 14.09 10.98
CA LEU A 73 1.41 15.38 11.29
C LEU A 73 2.35 16.53 10.90
N ILE A 74 3.62 16.43 11.29
CA ILE A 74 4.66 17.39 10.91
C ILE A 74 4.80 17.44 9.38
N GLY A 75 4.85 16.27 8.71
CA GLY A 75 4.93 16.19 7.25
C GLY A 75 3.72 16.84 6.56
N VAL A 76 2.50 16.55 7.00
CA VAL A 76 1.27 17.09 6.38
C VAL A 76 1.16 18.60 6.61
N VAL A 77 1.48 19.09 7.81
CA VAL A 77 1.51 20.54 8.11
C VAL A 77 2.58 21.24 7.28
N ALA A 78 3.81 20.67 7.22
CA ALA A 78 4.87 21.20 6.37
C ALA A 78 4.45 21.21 4.89
N GLY A 79 3.74 20.19 4.44
CA GLY A 79 3.17 20.11 3.08
C GLY A 79 2.10 21.18 2.81
N ALA A 80 1.19 21.41 3.77
CA ALA A 80 0.15 22.43 3.65
C ALA A 80 0.73 23.85 3.58
N LEU A 81 1.78 24.11 4.36
CA LEU A 81 2.45 25.40 4.48
C LEU A 81 3.68 25.54 3.57
N ALA A 82 3.96 24.54 2.70
CA ALA A 82 5.19 24.49 1.92
C ALA A 82 5.39 25.74 1.03
N PRO A 83 6.48 26.50 1.21
CA PRO A 83 6.78 27.68 0.41
C PRO A 83 7.39 27.32 -0.96
N SER A 84 7.81 26.08 -1.15
CA SER A 84 8.45 25.60 -2.38
C SER A 84 8.12 24.15 -2.66
N LEU A 85 8.28 23.73 -3.92
CA LEU A 85 8.10 22.33 -4.34
C LEU A 85 9.09 21.38 -3.65
N VAL A 86 10.29 21.86 -3.29
CA VAL A 86 11.28 21.04 -2.57
C VAL A 86 10.76 20.69 -1.17
N VAL A 87 10.26 21.70 -0.43
CA VAL A 87 9.69 21.47 0.90
C VAL A 87 8.48 20.55 0.81
N PHE A 88 7.62 20.72 -0.20
CA PHE A 88 6.49 19.83 -0.43
C PHE A 88 6.92 18.38 -0.72
N THR A 89 7.98 18.21 -1.53
CA THR A 89 8.53 16.86 -1.83
C THR A 89 9.06 16.17 -0.57
N VAL A 90 9.82 16.91 0.26
CA VAL A 90 10.33 16.38 1.54
C VAL A 90 9.17 16.04 2.48
N ALA A 91 8.16 16.88 2.54
CA ALA A 91 6.94 16.63 3.32
C ALA A 91 6.24 15.35 2.91
N VAL A 92 6.02 15.14 1.60
CA VAL A 92 5.42 13.91 1.04
C VAL A 92 6.29 12.68 1.35
N PHE A 93 7.62 12.79 1.23
CA PHE A 93 8.55 11.72 1.59
C PHE A 93 8.45 11.34 3.08
N VAL A 94 8.40 12.32 3.98
CA VAL A 94 8.24 12.11 5.43
C VAL A 94 6.91 11.43 5.75
N VAL A 95 5.82 11.83 5.11
CA VAL A 95 4.51 11.16 5.23
C VAL A 95 4.61 9.70 4.80
N GLY A 96 5.25 9.42 3.67
CA GLY A 96 5.47 8.04 3.20
C GLY A 96 6.28 7.20 4.20
N MET A 97 7.38 7.73 4.72
CA MET A 97 8.21 7.06 5.72
C MET A 97 7.41 6.77 7.00
N SER A 98 6.60 7.71 7.43
CA SER A 98 5.73 7.57 8.61
C SER A 98 4.62 6.53 8.38
N ALA A 99 4.05 6.48 7.17
CA ALA A 99 3.05 5.48 6.79
C ALA A 99 3.60 4.05 6.89
N ALA A 100 4.87 3.83 6.48
CA ALA A 100 5.54 2.54 6.64
C ALA A 100 5.71 2.17 8.13
N ALA A 101 6.14 3.12 8.97
CA ALA A 101 6.31 2.92 10.39
C ALA A 101 4.98 2.61 11.09
N PHE A 102 3.93 3.36 10.78
CA PHE A 102 2.59 3.12 11.30
C PHE A 102 2.04 1.76 10.84
N GLY A 103 2.24 1.42 9.56
CA GLY A 103 1.85 0.14 8.97
C GLY A 103 2.51 -1.05 9.67
N LEU A 104 3.82 -0.97 9.92
CA LEU A 104 4.57 -2.02 10.60
C LEU A 104 4.14 -2.16 12.07
N ALA A 105 4.03 -1.05 12.80
CA ALA A 105 3.67 -1.06 14.21
C ALA A 105 2.28 -1.69 14.45
N ARG A 106 1.27 -1.33 13.64
CA ARG A 106 -0.08 -1.93 13.75
C ARG A 106 -0.10 -3.43 13.44
N HIS A 107 0.72 -3.91 12.46
CA HIS A 107 0.83 -5.33 12.15
C HIS A 107 1.55 -6.07 13.29
N ALA A 108 2.65 -5.52 13.82
CA ALA A 108 3.35 -6.08 14.97
C ALA A 108 2.41 -6.21 16.18
N PHE A 109 1.65 -5.17 16.50
CA PHE A 109 0.66 -5.19 17.58
C PHE A 109 -0.33 -6.35 17.44
N MET A 110 -0.87 -6.59 16.22
CA MET A 110 -1.80 -7.68 15.99
C MET A 110 -1.16 -9.06 16.13
N THR A 111 0.12 -9.20 15.78
CA THR A 111 0.82 -10.49 15.87
C THR A 111 1.30 -10.80 17.28
N THR A 112 1.60 -9.79 18.09
CA THR A 112 2.08 -9.95 19.48
C THR A 112 0.95 -10.05 20.49
N ARG A 113 -0.18 -9.34 20.28
CA ARG A 113 -1.25 -9.18 21.28
C ARG A 113 -2.51 -10.01 21.03
N VAL A 114 -2.69 -10.54 19.83
CA VAL A 114 -3.90 -11.32 19.51
C VAL A 114 -3.57 -12.81 19.58
N PRO A 115 -4.35 -13.61 20.36
CA PRO A 115 -4.22 -15.06 20.42
C PRO A 115 -4.22 -15.68 19.02
N VAL A 116 -3.46 -16.76 18.82
CA VAL A 116 -3.23 -17.39 17.50
C VAL A 116 -4.54 -17.77 16.82
N GLU A 117 -5.53 -18.22 17.59
CA GLU A 117 -6.85 -18.65 17.10
C GLU A 117 -7.64 -17.50 16.44
N PHE A 118 -7.46 -16.27 16.93
CA PHE A 118 -8.19 -15.07 16.46
C PHE A 118 -7.35 -14.19 15.53
N ARG A 119 -6.05 -14.45 15.41
CA ARG A 119 -5.09 -13.61 14.68
C ARG A 119 -5.47 -13.41 13.21
N ALA A 120 -5.89 -14.45 12.52
CA ALA A 120 -6.31 -14.36 11.12
C ALA A 120 -7.52 -13.42 10.93
N ARG A 121 -8.53 -13.53 11.81
CA ARG A 121 -9.70 -12.66 11.79
C ARG A 121 -9.33 -11.21 12.12
N ALA A 122 -8.48 -11.01 13.12
CA ALA A 122 -8.00 -9.68 13.53
C ALA A 122 -7.21 -8.98 12.42
N LEU A 123 -6.28 -9.69 11.77
CA LEU A 123 -5.52 -9.16 10.63
C LEU A 123 -6.40 -8.87 9.41
N SER A 124 -7.41 -9.71 9.15
CA SER A 124 -8.39 -9.47 8.08
C SER A 124 -9.21 -8.19 8.34
N LEU A 125 -9.67 -8.00 9.57
CA LEU A 125 -10.40 -6.79 9.97
C LEU A 125 -9.50 -5.54 9.90
N LEU A 126 -8.23 -5.67 10.29
CA LEU A 126 -7.24 -4.60 10.15
C LEU A 126 -7.05 -4.19 8.68
N GLY A 127 -6.89 -5.18 7.80
CA GLY A 127 -6.79 -4.96 6.36
C GLY A 127 -8.07 -4.33 5.77
N GLY A 128 -9.25 -4.77 6.24
CA GLY A 128 -10.54 -4.19 5.88
C GLY A 128 -10.67 -2.73 6.31
N SER A 129 -10.28 -2.40 7.55
CA SER A 129 -10.29 -1.02 8.06
C SER A 129 -9.39 -0.10 7.24
N PHE A 130 -8.19 -0.55 6.89
CA PHE A 130 -7.29 0.20 6.02
C PHE A 130 -7.90 0.47 4.64
N ARG A 131 -8.46 -0.57 4.00
CA ARG A 131 -9.08 -0.43 2.68
C ARG A 131 -10.33 0.44 2.71
N ALA A 132 -11.13 0.35 3.77
CA ALA A 132 -12.29 1.22 3.94
C ALA A 132 -11.89 2.69 3.99
N GLY A 133 -10.82 3.04 4.74
CA GLY A 133 -10.31 4.39 4.77
C GLY A 133 -9.79 4.86 3.40
N MET A 134 -8.98 4.03 2.72
CA MET A 134 -8.47 4.33 1.38
C MET A 134 -9.58 4.47 0.33
N PHE A 135 -10.70 3.76 0.50
CA PHE A 135 -11.87 3.87 -0.35
C PHE A 135 -12.68 5.15 -0.09
N VAL A 136 -12.97 5.45 1.18
CA VAL A 136 -13.83 6.59 1.57
C VAL A 136 -13.07 7.92 1.44
N GLY A 137 -11.75 7.92 1.68
CA GLY A 137 -10.90 9.11 1.68
C GLY A 137 -11.06 10.02 0.45
N PRO A 138 -10.95 9.51 -0.79
CA PRO A 138 -11.08 10.33 -1.99
C PRO A 138 -12.46 11.01 -2.13
N PHE A 139 -13.55 10.37 -1.68
CA PHE A 139 -14.88 10.98 -1.70
C PHE A 139 -14.99 12.13 -0.70
N LEU A 140 -14.40 11.97 0.49
CA LEU A 140 -14.32 13.06 1.46
C LEU A 140 -13.45 14.20 0.93
N ALA A 141 -12.34 13.89 0.28
CA ALA A 141 -11.52 14.90 -0.38
C ALA A 141 -12.34 15.68 -1.43
N ALA A 142 -13.07 14.98 -2.31
CA ALA A 142 -13.93 15.62 -3.31
C ALA A 142 -14.99 16.52 -2.67
N ALA A 143 -15.63 16.06 -1.60
CA ALA A 143 -16.63 16.85 -0.85
C ALA A 143 -16.00 18.10 -0.20
N LEU A 144 -14.81 17.96 0.41
CA LEU A 144 -14.09 19.08 1.02
C LEU A 144 -13.65 20.11 -0.03
N LEU A 145 -13.18 19.64 -1.19
CA LEU A 145 -12.81 20.51 -2.31
C LEU A 145 -14.02 21.29 -2.85
N ALA A 146 -15.18 20.63 -2.98
CA ALA A 146 -16.42 21.29 -3.40
C ALA A 146 -16.91 22.32 -2.38
N LEU A 147 -16.68 22.09 -1.08
CA LEU A 147 -17.13 22.98 -0.01
C LEU A 147 -16.17 24.16 0.22
N PHE A 148 -14.87 23.93 0.22
CA PHE A 148 -13.88 24.93 0.61
C PHE A 148 -13.14 25.53 -0.59
N HIS A 149 -13.29 24.98 -1.79
CA HIS A 149 -12.67 25.46 -3.05
C HIS A 149 -11.14 25.60 -2.97
N THR A 150 -10.47 24.74 -2.13
CA THR A 150 -9.01 24.75 -1.98
C THR A 150 -8.49 23.33 -1.76
N GLU A 151 -7.42 22.98 -2.47
CA GLU A 151 -6.79 21.64 -2.33
C GLU A 151 -6.17 21.44 -0.93
N ASN A 152 -5.81 22.51 -0.24
CA ASN A 152 -5.31 22.46 1.13
C ASN A 152 -6.35 21.93 2.13
N ALA A 153 -7.66 21.97 1.82
CA ALA A 153 -8.69 21.43 2.69
C ALA A 153 -8.48 19.93 3.02
N ALA A 154 -8.05 19.15 2.03
CA ALA A 154 -7.74 17.73 2.25
C ALA A 154 -6.51 17.52 3.17
N LEU A 155 -5.48 18.39 3.06
CA LEU A 155 -4.33 18.35 3.95
C LEU A 155 -4.73 18.70 5.39
N TRP A 156 -5.51 19.74 5.60
CA TRP A 156 -6.01 20.11 6.93
C TRP A 156 -6.95 19.08 7.52
N PHE A 157 -7.76 18.44 6.69
CA PHE A 157 -8.56 17.30 7.11
C PHE A 157 -7.69 16.16 7.64
N PHE A 158 -6.60 15.83 6.93
CA PHE A 158 -5.66 14.80 7.40
C PHE A 158 -4.98 15.21 8.71
N VAL A 159 -4.63 16.50 8.89
CA VAL A 159 -4.11 17.01 10.16
C VAL A 159 -5.08 16.72 11.32
N VAL A 160 -6.38 17.00 11.15
CA VAL A 160 -7.40 16.71 12.17
C VAL A 160 -7.45 15.23 12.50
N LEU A 161 -7.43 14.36 11.47
CA LEU A 161 -7.45 12.92 11.67
C LEU A 161 -6.18 12.40 12.37
N LEU A 162 -5.01 12.97 12.06
CA LEU A 162 -3.74 12.61 12.72
C LEU A 162 -3.71 13.04 14.19
N VAL A 163 -4.23 14.23 14.51
CA VAL A 163 -4.39 14.67 15.91
C VAL A 163 -5.32 13.72 16.65
N ALA A 164 -6.48 13.40 16.08
CA ALA A 164 -7.42 12.46 16.67
C ALA A 164 -6.79 11.07 16.86
N LEU A 165 -6.03 10.58 15.88
CA LEU A 165 -5.30 9.32 15.95
C LEU A 165 -4.29 9.33 17.10
N ILE A 166 -3.46 10.39 17.20
CA ILE A 166 -2.43 10.50 18.25
C ILE A 166 -3.09 10.48 19.63
N LEU A 167 -4.13 11.30 19.83
CA LEU A 167 -4.88 11.34 21.09
C LEU A 167 -5.51 9.98 21.43
N LEU A 168 -6.10 9.32 20.43
CA LEU A 168 -6.72 8.00 20.61
C LEU A 168 -5.70 6.91 20.99
N VAL A 169 -4.51 6.95 20.41
CA VAL A 169 -3.43 5.99 20.74
C VAL A 169 -2.81 6.31 22.09
N LEU A 170 -2.63 7.59 22.45
CA LEU A 170 -2.04 8.01 23.72
C LEU A 170 -2.98 7.77 24.90
N PHE A 171 -4.27 8.10 24.77
CA PHE A 171 -5.23 8.03 25.87
C PHE A 171 -6.14 6.81 25.81
N GLY A 172 -6.06 6.01 24.75
CA GLY A 172 -6.83 4.78 24.63
C GLY A 172 -6.43 3.73 25.68
N PRO A 173 -7.35 2.80 26.02
CA PRO A 173 -7.10 1.77 27.02
C PRO A 173 -5.83 0.98 26.68
N ASP A 174 -4.96 0.83 27.67
CA ASP A 174 -3.71 0.09 27.53
C ASP A 174 -3.95 -1.39 27.82
N PRO A 175 -3.83 -2.31 26.86
CA PRO A 175 -3.98 -3.73 27.11
C PRO A 175 -2.88 -4.28 28.04
N GLU A 176 -1.70 -3.64 28.07
CA GLU A 176 -0.61 -4.03 29.00
C GLU A 176 -0.95 -3.69 30.45
N ALA A 177 -1.47 -2.47 30.66
CA ALA A 177 -1.91 -2.06 31.97
C ALA A 177 -3.10 -2.90 32.47
N GLN A 178 -4.00 -3.30 31.58
CA GLN A 178 -5.14 -4.16 31.90
C GLN A 178 -4.71 -5.60 32.18
N ALA A 179 -3.78 -6.18 31.40
CA ALA A 179 -3.24 -7.51 31.65
C ALA A 179 -2.41 -7.55 32.94
N ALA A 180 -1.55 -6.57 33.17
CA ALA A 180 -0.79 -6.45 34.41
C ALA A 180 -1.67 -6.17 35.65
N ALA A 181 -2.81 -5.49 35.48
CA ALA A 181 -3.79 -5.32 36.55
C ALA A 181 -4.55 -6.63 36.82
N ALA A 182 -4.94 -7.36 35.78
CA ALA A 182 -5.60 -8.65 35.90
C ALA A 182 -4.68 -9.72 36.54
N ASP A 183 -3.38 -9.71 36.20
CA ASP A 183 -2.39 -10.59 36.82
C ASP A 183 -2.12 -10.22 38.31
N ARG A 184 -2.23 -8.95 38.68
CA ARG A 184 -2.15 -8.51 40.08
C ARG A 184 -3.40 -8.85 40.89
N ASP A 185 -4.58 -8.79 40.25
CA ASP A 185 -5.86 -9.16 40.87
C ASP A 185 -6.04 -10.69 40.97
N ALA A 186 -5.35 -11.45 40.12
CA ALA A 186 -5.38 -12.91 40.13
C ALA A 186 -4.53 -13.56 41.26
N GLY A 187 -3.93 -12.75 42.13
CA GLY A 187 -3.26 -13.08 43.37
C GLY A 187 -2.55 -14.44 43.40
N ASP A 188 -1.23 -14.46 43.62
CA ASP A 188 -0.41 -15.55 44.09
C ASP A 188 -0.91 -16.99 43.79
N VAL A 189 -0.80 -17.41 42.54
CA VAL A 189 -0.69 -18.83 42.21
C VAL A 189 0.78 -19.15 42.08
N GLU A 190 1.23 -20.02 43.01
CA GLU A 190 2.60 -20.50 43.13
C GLU A 190 3.28 -20.73 41.77
N ASP A 191 4.45 -20.15 41.66
CA ASP A 191 5.46 -20.33 40.64
C ASP A 191 5.82 -21.82 40.47
N THR A 192 5.10 -22.53 39.62
CA THR A 192 5.60 -23.80 39.09
C THR A 192 6.43 -23.42 37.86
N GLY A 193 7.73 -23.27 38.11
CA GLY A 193 8.75 -22.84 37.16
C GLY A 193 8.87 -23.70 35.89
N GLU A 194 7.99 -23.48 34.94
CA GLU A 194 8.23 -23.76 33.54
C GLU A 194 8.11 -22.43 32.78
N ALA A 195 9.24 -21.74 32.74
CA ALA A 195 9.44 -20.68 31.75
C ALA A 195 9.28 -21.31 30.38
N VAL A 196 8.08 -21.19 29.80
CA VAL A 196 7.89 -21.33 28.37
C VAL A 196 8.58 -20.11 27.74
N SER A 197 9.89 -20.21 27.68
CA SER A 197 10.73 -19.36 26.86
C SER A 197 10.42 -19.70 25.42
N GLY A 198 9.30 -19.17 24.93
CA GLY A 198 9.06 -19.01 23.52
C GLY A 198 10.12 -18.05 22.99
N SER A 199 11.35 -18.55 22.85
CA SER A 199 12.40 -17.89 22.11
C SER A 199 11.76 -17.52 20.76
N ILE A 200 11.53 -16.21 20.54
CA ILE A 200 11.44 -15.66 19.20
C ILE A 200 12.65 -16.28 18.51
N PRO A 201 12.49 -17.09 17.44
CA PRO A 201 13.64 -17.63 16.76
C PRO A 201 14.46 -16.40 16.40
N THR A 202 15.61 -16.25 17.01
CA THR A 202 16.64 -15.36 16.52
C THR A 202 16.80 -15.79 15.08
N ILE A 203 16.26 -14.98 14.15
CA ILE A 203 16.49 -15.17 12.73
C ILE A 203 18.00 -15.12 12.63
N GLU A 204 18.61 -16.32 12.60
CA GLU A 204 20.00 -16.43 12.21
C GLU A 204 20.07 -15.61 10.92
N ARG A 205 20.93 -14.63 10.93
CA ARG A 205 21.26 -13.77 9.79
C ARG A 205 21.94 -14.59 8.69
N ALA A 206 21.35 -15.67 8.29
CA ALA A 206 21.59 -16.25 6.97
C ALA A 206 21.08 -15.18 6.02
N GLY A 207 22.01 -14.30 5.60
CA GLY A 207 21.69 -13.02 5.03
C GLY A 207 20.65 -13.15 3.94
N VAL A 208 19.65 -12.26 3.91
CA VAL A 208 18.59 -12.16 2.89
C VAL A 208 19.18 -12.42 1.49
N PHE A 209 20.37 -11.93 1.20
CA PHE A 209 21.13 -12.17 -0.04
C PHE A 209 21.47 -13.65 -0.30
N ARG A 210 21.84 -14.42 0.74
CA ARG A 210 22.14 -15.86 0.57
C ARG A 210 20.86 -16.64 0.23
N THR A 211 19.76 -16.31 0.88
CA THR A 211 18.44 -16.92 0.60
C THR A 211 17.94 -16.52 -0.79
N MET A 212 18.11 -15.26 -1.19
CA MET A 212 17.81 -14.81 -2.55
C MET A 212 18.60 -15.58 -3.61
N TRP A 213 19.90 -15.76 -3.40
CA TRP A 213 20.75 -16.50 -4.33
C TRP A 213 20.37 -17.97 -4.43
N ARG A 214 20.08 -18.63 -3.30
CA ARG A 214 19.64 -20.03 -3.26
C ARG A 214 18.31 -20.24 -3.99
N ASN A 215 17.38 -19.31 -3.85
CA ASN A 215 16.04 -19.38 -4.42
C ASN A 215 15.90 -18.56 -5.72
N ARG A 216 17.00 -18.18 -6.36
CA ARG A 216 17.02 -17.33 -7.57
C ARG A 216 16.13 -17.84 -8.70
N GLY A 217 15.93 -19.17 -8.80
CA GLY A 217 15.09 -19.77 -9.83
C GLY A 217 13.60 -19.42 -9.69
N VAL A 218 13.07 -19.38 -8.48
CA VAL A 218 11.69 -18.99 -8.18
C VAL A 218 11.57 -17.47 -8.17
N LEU A 219 12.47 -16.79 -7.46
CA LEU A 219 12.46 -15.32 -7.34
C LEU A 219 12.68 -14.62 -8.69
N GLY A 220 13.63 -15.09 -9.51
CA GLY A 220 13.92 -14.51 -10.82
C GLY A 220 12.84 -14.78 -11.89
N ARG A 221 11.88 -15.66 -11.64
CA ARG A 221 10.80 -16.00 -12.58
C ARG A 221 9.45 -15.57 -12.03
N LEU A 222 8.94 -16.31 -11.04
CA LEU A 222 7.63 -16.00 -10.43
C LEU A 222 7.69 -14.74 -9.57
N GLY A 223 8.81 -14.50 -8.87
CA GLY A 223 9.02 -13.29 -8.08
C GLY A 223 9.06 -12.02 -8.93
N LEU A 224 9.68 -12.03 -10.12
CA LEU A 224 9.64 -10.89 -11.05
C LEU A 224 8.23 -10.64 -11.61
N ALA A 225 7.47 -11.70 -11.90
CA ALA A 225 6.07 -11.54 -12.28
C ALA A 225 5.22 -10.94 -11.12
N ALA A 226 5.51 -11.34 -9.88
CA ALA A 226 4.89 -10.75 -8.69
C ALA A 226 5.31 -9.28 -8.48
N ALA A 227 6.59 -8.96 -8.73
CA ALA A 227 7.10 -7.59 -8.69
C ALA A 227 6.45 -6.71 -9.76
N SER A 228 6.21 -7.23 -10.98
CA SER A 228 5.49 -6.48 -12.01
C SER A 228 4.04 -6.19 -11.66
N LEU A 229 3.36 -7.10 -10.94
CA LEU A 229 2.02 -6.81 -10.41
C LEU A 229 2.07 -5.68 -9.37
N SER A 230 3.01 -5.74 -8.43
CA SER A 230 3.22 -4.66 -7.45
C SER A 230 3.55 -3.33 -8.15
N ALA A 231 4.37 -3.38 -9.20
CA ALA A 231 4.73 -2.24 -10.03
C ALA A 231 3.51 -1.55 -10.65
N VAL A 232 2.68 -2.32 -11.36
CA VAL A 232 1.50 -1.80 -12.06
C VAL A 232 0.46 -1.25 -11.06
N ARG A 233 0.29 -1.91 -9.92
CA ARG A 233 -0.60 -1.45 -8.82
C ARG A 233 -0.13 -0.12 -8.22
N SER A 234 1.17 0.01 -7.95
CA SER A 234 1.75 1.23 -7.41
C SER A 234 1.74 2.37 -8.43
N ALA A 235 2.09 2.09 -9.70
CA ALA A 235 2.03 3.07 -10.77
C ALA A 235 0.64 3.69 -10.92
N ARG A 236 -0.44 2.91 -10.77
CA ARG A 236 -1.83 3.40 -10.84
C ARG A 236 -2.09 4.60 -9.91
N GLN A 237 -1.50 4.58 -8.70
CA GLN A 237 -1.70 5.65 -7.71
C GLN A 237 -1.12 6.99 -8.16
N VAL A 238 -0.12 6.98 -9.02
CA VAL A 238 0.50 8.20 -9.58
C VAL A 238 -0.08 8.51 -10.96
N VAL A 239 -0.27 7.49 -11.81
CA VAL A 239 -0.75 7.67 -13.18
C VAL A 239 -2.15 8.27 -13.23
N LEU A 240 -3.10 7.73 -12.45
CA LEU A 240 -4.49 8.20 -12.53
C LEU A 240 -4.61 9.69 -12.16
N PRO A 241 -4.11 10.19 -11.01
CA PRO A 241 -4.21 11.62 -10.72
C PRO A 241 -3.47 12.49 -11.72
N LEU A 242 -2.27 12.08 -12.14
CA LEU A 242 -1.46 12.84 -13.08
C LEU A 242 -2.11 12.94 -14.46
N TRP A 243 -2.75 11.85 -14.91
CA TRP A 243 -3.51 11.82 -16.15
C TRP A 243 -4.70 12.76 -16.08
N GLY A 244 -5.45 12.73 -14.97
CA GLY A 244 -6.55 13.66 -14.75
C GLY A 244 -6.12 15.13 -14.84
N VAL A 245 -4.98 15.49 -14.25
CA VAL A 245 -4.38 16.83 -14.38
C VAL A 245 -4.04 17.14 -15.84
N SER A 246 -3.44 16.20 -16.57
CA SER A 246 -3.00 16.43 -17.96
C SER A 246 -4.13 16.65 -18.95
N ILE A 247 -5.31 16.08 -18.68
CA ILE A 247 -6.53 16.30 -19.51
C ILE A 247 -7.41 17.45 -18.98
N GLY A 248 -6.92 18.24 -18.01
CA GLY A 248 -7.57 19.45 -17.53
C GLY A 248 -8.72 19.24 -16.54
N LEU A 249 -8.81 18.07 -15.88
CA LEU A 249 -9.80 17.85 -14.84
C LEU A 249 -9.47 18.61 -13.57
N ASP A 250 -10.50 19.12 -12.91
CA ASP A 250 -10.38 19.71 -11.58
C ASP A 250 -10.09 18.66 -10.48
N ALA A 251 -9.57 19.11 -9.37
CA ALA A 251 -9.16 18.26 -8.25
C ALA A 251 -10.29 17.38 -7.71
N SER A 252 -11.52 17.92 -7.66
CA SER A 252 -12.72 17.19 -7.19
C SER A 252 -13.06 16.03 -8.12
N SER A 253 -13.08 16.26 -9.43
CA SER A 253 -13.33 15.23 -10.45
C SER A 253 -12.27 14.13 -10.40
N ILE A 254 -10.99 14.49 -10.25
CA ILE A 254 -9.89 13.52 -10.10
C ILE A 254 -10.11 12.66 -8.84
N ALA A 255 -10.41 13.29 -7.71
CA ALA A 255 -10.66 12.58 -6.46
C ALA A 255 -11.87 11.63 -6.59
N LEU A 256 -12.96 12.04 -7.26
CA LEU A 256 -14.12 11.19 -7.51
C LEU A 256 -13.79 9.98 -8.37
N VAL A 257 -13.07 10.16 -9.48
CA VAL A 257 -12.67 9.05 -10.37
C VAL A 257 -11.78 8.05 -9.64
N VAL A 258 -10.80 8.54 -8.87
CA VAL A 258 -9.93 7.67 -8.04
C VAL A 258 -10.75 6.99 -6.95
N GLY A 259 -11.69 7.69 -6.33
CA GLY A 259 -12.62 7.15 -5.33
C GLY A 259 -13.49 6.03 -5.91
N VAL A 260 -14.11 6.22 -7.07
CA VAL A 260 -14.91 5.18 -7.75
C VAL A 260 -14.04 3.97 -8.10
N SER A 261 -12.83 4.18 -8.63
CA SER A 261 -11.87 3.10 -8.88
C SER A 261 -11.51 2.34 -7.60
N GLY A 262 -11.35 3.06 -6.48
CA GLY A 262 -11.12 2.49 -5.15
C GLY A 262 -12.34 1.73 -4.60
N ALA A 263 -13.56 2.19 -4.88
CA ALA A 263 -14.80 1.52 -4.52
C ALA A 263 -14.90 0.15 -5.19
N ILE A 264 -14.61 0.09 -6.48
CA ILE A 264 -14.60 -1.15 -7.26
C ILE A 264 -13.54 -2.12 -6.71
N ASP A 265 -12.33 -1.62 -6.42
CA ASP A 265 -11.26 -2.39 -5.78
C ASP A 265 -11.73 -2.99 -4.44
N PHE A 266 -12.32 -2.16 -3.58
CA PHE A 266 -12.81 -2.58 -2.28
C PHE A 266 -13.93 -3.63 -2.38
N ALA A 267 -14.90 -3.45 -3.29
CA ALA A 267 -16.00 -4.39 -3.51
C ALA A 267 -15.50 -5.77 -3.97
N LEU A 268 -14.45 -5.81 -4.79
CA LEU A 268 -13.89 -7.04 -5.35
C LEU A 268 -12.86 -7.72 -4.43
N PHE A 269 -12.44 -7.06 -3.35
CA PHE A 269 -11.45 -7.60 -2.43
C PHE A 269 -11.83 -8.99 -1.88
N TYR A 270 -13.06 -9.13 -1.42
CA TYR A 270 -13.54 -10.39 -0.87
C TYR A 270 -13.69 -11.47 -1.96
N ALA A 271 -14.20 -11.09 -3.13
CA ALA A 271 -14.35 -11.97 -4.28
C ALA A 271 -13.01 -12.53 -4.77
N SER A 272 -11.93 -11.74 -4.71
CA SER A 272 -10.57 -12.18 -5.07
C SER A 272 -10.12 -13.41 -4.27
N GLY A 273 -10.36 -13.42 -2.95
CA GLY A 273 -10.06 -14.57 -2.09
C GLY A 273 -10.83 -15.81 -2.53
N GLN A 274 -12.13 -15.68 -2.76
CA GLN A 274 -12.99 -16.80 -3.21
C GLN A 274 -12.56 -17.35 -4.58
N VAL A 275 -12.18 -16.47 -5.52
CA VAL A 275 -11.67 -16.89 -6.84
C VAL A 275 -10.37 -17.67 -6.68
N MET A 276 -9.44 -17.20 -5.85
CA MET A 276 -8.17 -17.90 -5.57
C MET A 276 -8.39 -19.28 -4.95
N ASP A 277 -9.37 -19.42 -4.05
CA ASP A 277 -9.64 -20.67 -3.35
C ASP A 277 -10.39 -21.67 -4.24
N ARG A 278 -11.33 -21.19 -5.07
CA ARG A 278 -12.18 -22.06 -5.92
C ARG A 278 -11.53 -22.41 -7.25
N PHE A 279 -10.89 -21.46 -7.92
CA PHE A 279 -10.36 -21.63 -9.29
C PHE A 279 -8.83 -21.67 -9.33
N GLY A 280 -8.16 -21.33 -8.22
CA GLY A 280 -6.71 -21.30 -8.12
C GLY A 280 -6.10 -19.92 -8.38
N ARG A 281 -4.82 -19.78 -8.05
CA ARG A 281 -4.07 -18.51 -8.04
C ARG A 281 -3.99 -17.84 -9.41
N LEU A 282 -3.91 -18.66 -10.48
CA LEU A 282 -3.80 -18.15 -11.85
C LEU A 282 -5.04 -17.36 -12.28
N TRP A 283 -6.24 -17.80 -11.86
CA TRP A 283 -7.51 -17.15 -12.22
C TRP A 283 -7.74 -15.81 -11.53
N ALA A 284 -7.00 -15.50 -10.48
CA ALA A 284 -6.97 -14.16 -9.89
C ALA A 284 -5.85 -13.30 -10.49
N ALA A 285 -4.64 -13.86 -10.63
CA ALA A 285 -3.46 -13.12 -11.07
C ALA A 285 -3.51 -12.73 -12.55
N LEU A 286 -3.86 -13.67 -13.44
CA LEU A 286 -3.81 -13.44 -14.89
C LEU A 286 -4.85 -12.42 -15.37
N PRO A 287 -6.16 -12.53 -15.05
CA PRO A 287 -7.13 -11.51 -15.46
C PRO A 287 -6.80 -10.14 -14.89
N ALA A 288 -6.35 -10.06 -13.64
CA ALA A 288 -5.96 -8.80 -13.02
C ALA A 288 -4.83 -8.11 -13.81
N MET A 289 -3.77 -8.83 -14.15
CA MET A 289 -2.64 -8.30 -14.91
C MET A 289 -3.02 -7.92 -16.34
N VAL A 290 -3.86 -8.73 -17.00
CA VAL A 290 -4.34 -8.42 -18.36
C VAL A 290 -5.19 -7.15 -18.34
N LEU A 291 -6.13 -7.03 -17.40
CA LEU A 291 -6.98 -5.84 -17.27
C LEU A 291 -6.15 -4.59 -16.98
N MET A 292 -5.20 -4.67 -16.04
CA MET A 292 -4.37 -3.53 -15.69
C MET A 292 -3.39 -3.19 -16.82
N GLY A 293 -2.76 -4.19 -17.44
CA GLY A 293 -1.83 -3.99 -18.55
C GLY A 293 -2.53 -3.41 -19.78
N ALA A 294 -3.65 -4.01 -20.21
CA ALA A 294 -4.46 -3.51 -21.30
C ALA A 294 -5.05 -2.13 -20.99
N GLY A 295 -5.51 -1.90 -19.75
CA GLY A 295 -6.01 -0.60 -19.31
C GLY A 295 -4.98 0.51 -19.49
N PHE A 296 -3.73 0.31 -19.07
CA PHE A 296 -2.66 1.28 -19.28
C PHE A 296 -2.29 1.46 -20.76
N LEU A 297 -2.31 0.39 -21.57
CA LEU A 297 -2.09 0.51 -23.03
C LEU A 297 -3.21 1.32 -23.70
N VAL A 298 -4.47 1.05 -23.36
CA VAL A 298 -5.60 1.84 -23.90
C VAL A 298 -5.53 3.28 -23.42
N LEU A 299 -5.20 3.51 -22.13
CA LEU A 299 -5.00 4.86 -21.60
C LEU A 299 -3.98 5.64 -22.42
N SER A 300 -2.86 5.02 -22.79
CA SER A 300 -1.80 5.67 -23.58
C SER A 300 -2.25 6.16 -24.95
N LEU A 301 -3.33 5.60 -25.50
CA LEU A 301 -3.86 5.94 -26.83
C LEU A 301 -5.01 6.97 -26.79
N THR A 302 -5.50 7.32 -25.59
CA THR A 302 -6.74 8.09 -25.44
C THR A 302 -6.52 9.53 -24.95
N HIS A 303 -5.26 9.97 -24.80
CA HIS A 303 -4.93 11.30 -24.28
C HIS A 303 -5.54 12.43 -25.13
N ASP A 304 -5.38 12.36 -26.45
CA ASP A 304 -5.80 13.41 -27.38
C ASP A 304 -7.19 13.14 -28.00
N ALA A 305 -7.90 12.13 -27.50
CA ALA A 305 -9.24 11.81 -27.97
C ALA A 305 -10.25 12.88 -27.51
N SER A 306 -11.21 13.23 -28.34
CA SER A 306 -12.30 14.18 -28.00
C SER A 306 -13.14 13.74 -26.79
N THR A 307 -13.10 12.45 -26.46
CA THR A 307 -13.81 11.81 -25.34
C THR A 307 -12.84 11.31 -24.26
N ASN A 308 -11.67 11.97 -24.11
CA ASN A 308 -10.61 11.56 -23.19
C ASN A 308 -11.09 11.41 -21.74
N VAL A 309 -11.98 12.27 -21.26
CA VAL A 309 -12.57 12.22 -19.90
C VAL A 309 -13.39 10.94 -19.71
N LEU A 310 -14.18 10.53 -20.71
CA LEU A 310 -14.97 9.30 -20.66
C LEU A 310 -14.04 8.07 -20.63
N TRP A 311 -13.03 8.05 -21.53
CA TRP A 311 -12.01 6.99 -21.54
C TRP A 311 -11.27 6.89 -20.22
N PHE A 312 -10.87 8.02 -19.65
CA PHE A 312 -10.21 8.07 -18.34
C PHE A 312 -11.07 7.43 -17.24
N GLY A 313 -12.35 7.80 -17.15
CA GLY A 313 -13.28 7.20 -16.16
C GLY A 313 -13.45 5.69 -16.35
N MET A 314 -13.66 5.23 -17.60
CA MET A 314 -13.81 3.80 -17.90
C MET A 314 -12.53 3.02 -17.57
N ILE A 315 -11.37 3.54 -17.95
CA ILE A 315 -10.09 2.87 -17.69
C ILE A 315 -9.77 2.86 -16.20
N ALA A 316 -10.04 3.94 -15.47
CA ALA A 316 -9.89 3.97 -14.01
C ALA A 316 -10.74 2.87 -13.34
N ALA A 317 -11.97 2.64 -13.82
CA ALA A 317 -12.82 1.54 -13.35
C ALA A 317 -12.20 0.16 -13.67
N VAL A 318 -11.73 -0.05 -14.91
CA VAL A 318 -11.05 -1.30 -15.33
C VAL A 318 -9.82 -1.56 -14.48
N LEU A 319 -9.00 -0.53 -14.23
CA LEU A 319 -7.83 -0.63 -13.35
C LEU A 319 -8.25 -0.95 -11.89
N GLY A 320 -9.39 -0.43 -11.44
CA GLY A 320 -10.01 -0.78 -10.15
C GLY A 320 -10.39 -2.26 -10.07
N VAL A 321 -11.04 -2.80 -11.12
CA VAL A 321 -11.37 -4.23 -11.22
C VAL A 321 -10.10 -5.09 -11.16
N GLY A 322 -9.09 -4.78 -11.97
CA GLY A 322 -7.82 -5.51 -11.99
C GLY A 322 -7.12 -5.48 -10.63
N ASN A 323 -7.11 -4.32 -9.96
CA ASN A 323 -6.51 -4.19 -8.63
C ASN A 323 -7.27 -5.01 -7.57
N GLY A 324 -8.61 -4.96 -7.58
CA GLY A 324 -9.46 -5.71 -6.65
C GLY A 324 -9.29 -7.23 -6.81
N LEU A 325 -9.31 -7.73 -8.05
CA LEU A 325 -9.09 -9.15 -8.35
C LEU A 325 -7.70 -9.65 -7.92
N SER A 326 -6.70 -8.77 -7.87
CA SER A 326 -5.34 -9.12 -7.44
C SER A 326 -5.11 -9.01 -5.93
N SER A 327 -6.14 -8.75 -5.15
CA SER A 327 -6.02 -8.57 -3.70
C SER A 327 -5.55 -9.84 -3.01
N GLY A 328 -4.49 -9.70 -2.20
CA GLY A 328 -3.93 -10.82 -1.43
C GLY A 328 -3.04 -11.79 -2.22
N ILE A 329 -3.06 -11.75 -3.56
CA ILE A 329 -2.34 -12.74 -4.40
C ILE A 329 -0.82 -12.73 -4.15
N LEU A 330 -0.21 -11.58 -3.91
CA LEU A 330 1.23 -11.48 -3.66
C LEU A 330 1.64 -12.22 -2.37
N LEU A 331 0.85 -12.08 -1.31
CA LEU A 331 1.08 -12.77 -0.04
C LEU A 331 0.85 -14.27 -0.19
N THR A 332 -0.23 -14.65 -0.86
CA THR A 332 -0.60 -16.05 -1.07
C THR A 332 0.42 -16.78 -1.94
N LEU A 333 0.85 -16.19 -3.08
CA LEU A 333 1.89 -16.78 -3.92
C LEU A 333 3.21 -16.93 -3.17
N GLY A 334 3.61 -15.92 -2.39
CA GLY A 334 4.81 -16.00 -1.56
C GLY A 334 4.75 -17.16 -0.58
N ALA A 335 3.62 -17.35 0.09
CA ALA A 335 3.40 -18.43 1.04
C ALA A 335 3.35 -19.83 0.34
N ASP A 336 2.69 -19.92 -0.82
CA ASP A 336 2.54 -21.18 -1.56
C ASP A 336 3.90 -21.71 -2.10
N VAL A 337 4.87 -20.84 -2.36
CA VAL A 337 6.20 -21.23 -2.90
C VAL A 337 7.32 -21.17 -1.88
N ALA A 338 7.02 -20.79 -0.63
CA ALA A 338 8.03 -20.70 0.43
C ALA A 338 8.54 -22.09 0.80
N PRO A 339 9.88 -22.33 0.84
CA PRO A 339 10.46 -23.58 1.31
C PRO A 339 10.12 -23.83 2.78
N GLN A 340 9.73 -25.05 3.12
CA GLN A 340 9.40 -25.43 4.51
C GLN A 340 10.59 -25.27 5.48
N SER A 341 11.83 -25.38 4.96
CA SER A 341 13.05 -25.27 5.80
C SER A 341 13.32 -23.86 6.30
N GLU A 342 12.97 -22.81 5.52
CA GLU A 342 13.31 -21.42 5.85
C GLU A 342 12.22 -20.44 5.33
N PRO A 343 10.96 -20.58 5.75
CA PRO A 343 9.85 -19.83 5.18
C PRO A 343 9.99 -18.32 5.44
N ALA A 344 10.44 -17.92 6.63
CA ALA A 344 10.55 -16.51 7.00
C ALA A 344 11.60 -15.75 6.15
N ALA A 345 12.78 -16.34 5.94
CA ALA A 345 13.84 -15.74 5.14
C ALA A 345 13.44 -15.62 3.65
N PHE A 346 12.73 -16.64 3.13
CA PHE A 346 12.19 -16.60 1.76
C PHE A 346 11.11 -15.52 1.61
N LEU A 347 10.14 -15.45 2.51
CA LEU A 347 9.08 -14.45 2.49
C LEU A 347 9.63 -13.02 2.62
N GLY A 348 10.69 -12.83 3.40
CA GLY A 348 11.42 -11.56 3.45
C GLY A 348 12.01 -11.18 2.09
N SER A 349 12.68 -12.13 1.42
CA SER A 349 13.24 -11.92 0.07
C SER A 349 12.16 -11.66 -0.98
N TRP A 350 11.06 -12.42 -0.92
CA TRP A 350 9.88 -12.23 -1.78
C TRP A 350 9.28 -10.84 -1.62
N ARG A 351 9.07 -10.42 -0.37
CA ARG A 351 8.52 -9.10 -0.06
C ARG A 351 9.43 -7.98 -0.53
N THR A 352 10.75 -8.09 -0.29
CA THR A 352 11.72 -7.11 -0.77
C THR A 352 11.63 -6.94 -2.29
N LEU A 353 11.52 -8.03 -3.04
CA LEU A 353 11.42 -7.99 -4.50
C LEU A 353 10.10 -7.35 -4.97
N THR A 354 8.97 -7.69 -4.35
CA THR A 354 7.67 -7.12 -4.69
C THR A 354 7.59 -5.63 -4.31
N ASP A 355 8.10 -5.26 -3.15
CA ASP A 355 8.12 -3.87 -2.70
C ASP A 355 9.05 -3.01 -3.56
N ALA A 356 10.20 -3.55 -4.00
CA ALA A 356 11.08 -2.90 -4.96
C ALA A 356 10.37 -2.63 -6.30
N GLY A 357 9.60 -3.60 -6.83
CA GLY A 357 8.78 -3.40 -8.01
C GLY A 357 7.78 -2.26 -7.84
N GLY A 358 7.09 -2.23 -6.69
CA GLY A 358 6.15 -1.16 -6.34
C GLY A 358 6.81 0.22 -6.23
N ALA A 359 8.01 0.31 -5.67
CA ALA A 359 8.72 1.57 -5.49
C ALA A 359 9.34 2.10 -6.79
N ILE A 360 9.87 1.22 -7.64
CA ILE A 360 10.53 1.61 -8.89
C ILE A 360 9.51 2.09 -9.94
N ALA A 361 8.32 1.51 -10.01
CA ALA A 361 7.37 1.78 -11.07
C ALA A 361 6.88 3.24 -11.15
N PRO A 362 6.48 3.92 -10.05
CA PRO A 362 6.11 5.33 -10.10
C PRO A 362 7.27 6.22 -10.55
N LEU A 363 8.50 5.91 -10.11
CA LEU A 363 9.71 6.63 -10.54
C LEU A 363 10.00 6.42 -12.03
N LEU A 364 9.89 5.17 -12.49
CA LEU A 364 10.06 4.83 -13.90
C LEU A 364 9.04 5.53 -14.78
N PHE A 365 7.76 5.49 -14.38
CA PHE A 365 6.69 6.22 -15.07
C PHE A 365 6.97 7.72 -15.14
N SER A 366 7.28 8.35 -14.00
CA SER A 366 7.54 9.78 -13.93
C SER A 366 8.82 10.18 -14.71
N GLY A 367 9.86 9.33 -14.66
CA GLY A 367 11.08 9.53 -15.44
C GLY A 367 10.83 9.45 -16.94
N ILE A 368 10.07 8.44 -17.41
CA ILE A 368 9.68 8.32 -18.83
C ILE A 368 8.81 9.53 -19.24
N ALA A 369 7.86 9.93 -18.41
CA ALA A 369 7.01 11.08 -18.68
C ALA A 369 7.81 12.38 -18.77
N ALA A 370 8.92 12.52 -18.02
CA ALA A 370 9.79 13.69 -18.05
C ALA A 370 10.59 13.83 -19.35
N ILE A 371 11.06 12.72 -19.92
CA ILE A 371 11.90 12.72 -21.13
C ILE A 371 11.12 12.47 -22.42
N SER A 372 9.85 12.08 -22.33
CA SER A 372 9.02 11.78 -23.50
C SER A 372 7.58 12.32 -23.32
N SER A 373 6.64 11.48 -22.88
CA SER A 373 5.27 11.87 -22.62
C SER A 373 4.59 10.95 -21.59
N LEU A 374 3.47 11.42 -21.00
CA LEU A 374 2.63 10.61 -20.13
C LEU A 374 2.10 9.36 -20.84
N ALA A 375 1.77 9.50 -22.13
CA ALA A 375 1.28 8.39 -22.95
C ALA A 375 2.32 7.28 -23.09
N ILE A 376 3.59 7.61 -23.35
CA ILE A 376 4.68 6.63 -23.41
C ILE A 376 4.94 6.02 -22.01
N GLY A 377 4.87 6.82 -20.96
CA GLY A 377 4.94 6.32 -19.58
C GLY A 377 3.84 5.30 -19.26
N ALA A 378 2.59 5.59 -19.63
CA ALA A 378 1.45 4.68 -19.48
C ALA A 378 1.63 3.41 -20.32
N ALA A 379 2.07 3.53 -21.57
CA ALA A 379 2.37 2.39 -22.43
C ALA A 379 3.45 1.47 -21.82
N ALA A 380 4.50 2.04 -21.24
CA ALA A 380 5.53 1.27 -20.53
C ALA A 380 4.96 0.49 -19.34
N MET A 381 4.07 1.10 -18.53
CA MET A 381 3.38 0.40 -17.44
C MET A 381 2.46 -0.70 -17.98
N GLY A 382 1.78 -0.46 -19.08
CA GLY A 382 0.98 -1.46 -19.79
C GLY A 382 1.81 -2.64 -20.27
N ALA A 383 2.99 -2.39 -20.87
CA ALA A 383 3.91 -3.43 -21.31
C ALA A 383 4.42 -4.28 -20.11
N ILE A 384 4.79 -3.65 -18.98
CA ILE A 384 5.14 -4.36 -17.74
C ILE A 384 3.98 -5.25 -17.28
N GLY A 385 2.73 -4.76 -17.36
CA GLY A 385 1.53 -5.52 -17.03
C GLY A 385 1.38 -6.76 -17.91
N ILE A 386 1.49 -6.62 -19.23
CA ILE A 386 1.36 -7.76 -20.17
C ILE A 386 2.52 -8.76 -20.00
N ILE A 387 3.77 -8.29 -19.85
CA ILE A 387 4.91 -9.17 -19.57
C ILE A 387 4.71 -9.93 -18.27
N GLY A 388 4.22 -9.29 -17.23
CA GLY A 388 3.89 -9.92 -15.96
C GLY A 388 2.75 -10.95 -16.10
N ALA A 389 1.72 -10.66 -16.93
CA ALA A 389 0.64 -11.62 -17.23
C ALA A 389 1.21 -12.89 -17.90
N VAL A 390 2.09 -12.75 -18.90
CA VAL A 390 2.79 -13.88 -19.52
C VAL A 390 3.66 -14.62 -18.49
N GLY A 391 4.32 -13.89 -17.61
CA GLY A 391 5.08 -14.47 -16.49
C GLY A 391 4.19 -15.33 -15.58
N PHE A 392 3.03 -14.84 -15.16
CA PHE A 392 2.09 -15.62 -14.34
C PHE A 392 1.53 -16.83 -15.07
N LEU A 393 1.15 -16.67 -16.34
CA LEU A 393 0.67 -17.78 -17.18
C LEU A 393 1.72 -18.92 -17.28
N ARG A 394 3.01 -18.54 -17.39
CA ARG A 394 4.13 -19.48 -17.55
C ARG A 394 4.58 -20.11 -16.25
N PHE A 395 4.61 -19.35 -15.15
CA PHE A 395 5.33 -19.74 -13.94
C PHE A 395 4.43 -20.16 -12.77
N ILE A 396 3.18 -19.67 -12.66
CA ILE A 396 2.25 -20.17 -11.63
C ILE A 396 2.03 -21.68 -11.77
N PRO A 397 1.70 -22.24 -12.96
CA PRO A 397 1.48 -23.68 -13.09
C PRO A 397 2.72 -24.54 -12.81
N ARG A 398 3.93 -23.92 -12.87
CA ARG A 398 5.20 -24.62 -12.68
C ARG A 398 5.65 -24.66 -11.21
N PHE A 399 5.37 -23.60 -10.46
CA PHE A 399 5.91 -23.43 -9.10
C PHE A 399 4.86 -23.56 -8.00
N VAL A 400 3.58 -23.32 -8.31
CA VAL A 400 2.51 -23.41 -7.33
C VAL A 400 1.87 -24.80 -7.42
N PRO A 401 1.84 -25.57 -6.32
CA PRO A 401 1.21 -26.89 -6.31
C PRO A 401 -0.28 -26.78 -6.71
N ARG A 402 -0.72 -27.67 -7.60
CA ARG A 402 -2.15 -27.81 -7.87
C ARG A 402 -2.80 -28.40 -6.62
N ARG A 403 -3.74 -27.68 -6.01
CA ARG A 403 -4.63 -28.29 -5.03
C ARG A 403 -5.48 -29.32 -5.77
N THR A 404 -5.25 -30.58 -5.52
CA THR A 404 -6.27 -31.62 -5.79
C THR A 404 -7.42 -31.31 -4.85
N LEU A 405 -8.55 -30.82 -5.40
CA LEU A 405 -9.80 -30.73 -4.65
C LEU A 405 -10.16 -32.15 -4.23
N PRO A 406 -10.54 -32.38 -2.95
CA PRO A 406 -11.02 -33.65 -2.49
C PRO A 406 -12.29 -34.04 -3.20
#